data_ce2e042f23c57a68e0fb046a5eeca187
#
_entry.id   ce2e042f23c57a68e0fb046a5eeca187
#
_cell.length_a   1.000
_cell.length_b   1.000
_cell.length_c   1.000
_cell.angle_alpha   90.00
_cell.angle_beta   90.00
_cell.angle_gamma   90.00
#
_symmetry.space_group_name_H-M   'P 1'
#
loop_
_entity.id
_entity.type
_entity.pdbx_description
1 polymer ?
#
loop_
_entity_poly.entity_id
_entity_poly.type
_entity_poly.pdbx_seq_one_letter_code
_entity_poly.pdbx_strand_id
1 'polypeptide(L)'
;GYAVFDNHEECEVKPIYRDPVHDFGFLKFDPSEIKYMQVTELKLKPELAKVGCEIRVIGNDSGEKLSILSGFISRVDRNAPDYGPQSYNDFNTEYIQAAASASGGSSGSPVVNMEGYAVALQAGGSTESSTDFFLPVFRVLRALKCIQAKNKVTRGTIQVQWVLEPFDKCRRLGLTSEKEKMMREHFPQINGLLVSSISLPEGPADKLIKEGDCLISINDTLISSFVTVDEILDKSIDKDVHI
;
A
#
# COMPACT_ATOMS: atom_id res chain seq x y z
N GLY A 1 -15.53 9.80 -17.78
CA GLY A 1 -16.38 8.99 -16.89
C GLY A 1 -17.24 9.89 -16.01
N TYR A 2 -18.11 9.27 -15.24
CA TYR A 2 -19.01 9.98 -14.30
C TYR A 2 -18.88 9.39 -12.92
N ALA A 3 -18.96 10.23 -11.88
CA ALA A 3 -19.13 9.85 -10.50
C ALA A 3 -20.59 10.13 -10.09
N VAL A 4 -21.18 9.22 -9.35
CA VAL A 4 -22.53 9.36 -8.79
C VAL A 4 -22.40 9.46 -7.27
N PHE A 5 -22.90 10.54 -6.70
CA PHE A 5 -22.90 10.76 -5.26
C PHE A 5 -24.11 10.09 -4.58
N ASP A 6 -24.07 9.97 -3.26
CA ASP A 6 -25.11 9.30 -2.48
C ASP A 6 -26.51 9.92 -2.66
N ASN A 7 -26.58 11.22 -2.90
CA ASN A 7 -27.84 11.93 -3.22
C ASN A 7 -28.25 11.83 -4.71
N HIS A 8 -27.60 10.96 -5.50
CA HIS A 8 -27.82 10.74 -6.93
C HIS A 8 -27.43 11.94 -7.84
N GLU A 9 -26.68 12.91 -7.35
CA GLU A 9 -26.03 13.88 -8.23
C GLU A 9 -24.90 13.23 -8.99
N GLU A 10 -24.77 13.56 -10.27
CA GLU A 10 -23.71 13.08 -11.16
C GLU A 10 -22.78 14.23 -11.54
N CYS A 11 -21.49 13.93 -11.63
CA CYS A 11 -20.52 14.86 -12.18
C CYS A 11 -19.51 14.17 -13.10
N GLU A 12 -18.96 14.91 -14.06
CA GLU A 12 -17.90 14.38 -14.91
C GLU A 12 -16.61 14.22 -14.10
N VAL A 13 -15.95 13.06 -14.26
CA VAL A 13 -14.63 12.80 -13.69
C VAL A 13 -13.60 12.58 -14.78
N LYS A 14 -12.41 13.16 -14.57
CA LYS A 14 -11.28 13.06 -15.49
C LYS A 14 -10.11 12.39 -14.78
N PRO A 15 -9.48 11.35 -15.35
CA PRO A 15 -8.28 10.76 -14.81
C PRO A 15 -7.14 11.78 -14.90
N ILE A 16 -6.42 11.97 -13.79
CA ILE A 16 -5.28 12.90 -13.73
C ILE A 16 -3.98 12.20 -13.38
N TYR A 17 -4.06 11.02 -12.77
CA TYR A 17 -2.90 10.23 -12.40
C TYR A 17 -3.28 8.76 -12.23
N ARG A 18 -2.39 7.88 -12.66
CA ARG A 18 -2.35 6.45 -12.32
C ARG A 18 -0.96 6.11 -11.83
N ASP A 19 -0.85 5.46 -10.68
CA ASP A 19 0.46 4.99 -10.20
C ASP A 19 0.99 3.88 -11.14
N PRO A 20 2.26 3.97 -11.56
CA PRO A 20 2.83 2.99 -12.50
C PRO A 20 3.14 1.64 -11.84
N VAL A 21 3.16 1.56 -10.51
CA VAL A 21 3.59 0.39 -9.74
C VAL A 21 2.45 -0.21 -8.93
N HIS A 22 1.73 0.60 -8.15
CA HIS A 22 0.68 0.14 -7.25
C HIS A 22 -0.71 0.45 -7.79
N ASP A 23 -1.70 -0.33 -7.36
CA ASP A 23 -3.06 -0.25 -7.90
C ASP A 23 -3.87 0.90 -7.28
N PHE A 24 -3.51 2.13 -7.63
CA PHE A 24 -4.32 3.31 -7.33
C PHE A 24 -4.17 4.41 -8.38
N GLY A 25 -5.09 5.36 -8.37
CA GLY A 25 -5.06 6.52 -9.25
C GLY A 25 -5.93 7.66 -8.71
N PHE A 26 -5.86 8.80 -9.39
CA PHE A 26 -6.69 9.96 -9.06
C PHE A 26 -7.56 10.38 -10.22
N LEU A 27 -8.80 10.62 -9.89
CA LEU A 27 -9.78 11.26 -10.75
C LEU A 27 -10.04 12.66 -10.21
N LYS A 28 -10.32 13.61 -11.07
CA LYS A 28 -10.69 14.98 -10.71
C LYS A 28 -12.10 15.27 -11.22
N PHE A 29 -12.89 15.94 -10.41
CA PHE A 29 -14.18 16.50 -10.78
C PHE A 29 -14.25 17.99 -10.42
N ASP A 30 -15.25 18.70 -10.91
CA ASP A 30 -15.54 20.08 -10.53
C ASP A 30 -16.58 20.07 -9.39
N PRO A 31 -16.22 20.49 -8.17
CA PRO A 31 -17.16 20.53 -7.04
C PRO A 31 -18.39 21.43 -7.28
N SER A 32 -18.30 22.39 -8.21
CA SER A 32 -19.43 23.27 -8.54
C SER A 32 -20.57 22.56 -9.27
N GLU A 33 -20.33 21.36 -9.82
CA GLU A 33 -21.35 20.51 -10.42
C GLU A 33 -22.27 19.88 -9.36
N ILE A 34 -21.83 19.79 -8.10
CA ILE A 34 -22.60 19.25 -6.98
C ILE A 34 -23.32 20.40 -6.28
N LYS A 35 -24.65 20.39 -6.37
CA LYS A 35 -25.50 21.54 -5.95
C LYS A 35 -26.27 21.31 -4.65
N TYR A 36 -26.61 20.05 -4.35
CA TYR A 36 -27.55 19.71 -3.30
C TYR A 36 -26.92 18.97 -2.13
N MET A 37 -25.60 18.75 -2.16
CA MET A 37 -24.85 18.24 -1.01
C MET A 37 -23.53 18.98 -0.83
N GLN A 38 -23.04 18.99 0.40
CA GLN A 38 -21.70 19.50 0.70
C GLN A 38 -20.69 18.38 0.53
N VAL A 39 -19.71 18.57 -0.37
CA VAL A 39 -18.58 17.68 -0.52
C VAL A 39 -17.59 17.93 0.61
N THR A 40 -17.28 16.89 1.37
CA THR A 40 -16.34 16.96 2.49
C THR A 40 -15.08 16.17 2.19
N GLU A 41 -13.92 16.75 2.48
CA GLU A 41 -12.62 16.10 2.32
C GLU A 41 -12.44 15.01 3.37
N LEU A 42 -12.03 13.81 2.92
CA LEU A 42 -11.61 12.73 3.80
C LEU A 42 -10.09 12.79 4.03
N LYS A 43 -9.68 12.97 5.28
CA LYS A 43 -8.26 13.08 5.64
C LYS A 43 -7.58 11.71 5.67
N LEU A 44 -6.47 11.58 4.95
CA LEU A 44 -5.67 10.35 4.90
C LEU A 44 -4.69 10.32 6.09
N LYS A 45 -4.72 9.24 6.88
CA LYS A 45 -3.91 9.04 8.09
C LYS A 45 -3.39 7.60 8.15
N PRO A 46 -2.46 7.21 7.25
CA PRO A 46 -1.96 5.83 7.18
C PRO A 46 -1.31 5.35 8.48
N GLU A 47 -0.71 6.24 9.26
CA GLU A 47 -0.05 5.93 10.54
C GLU A 47 -1.02 5.44 11.63
N LEU A 48 -2.32 5.64 11.43
CA LEU A 48 -3.36 5.17 12.36
C LEU A 48 -3.85 3.75 12.05
N ALA A 49 -3.41 3.15 10.94
CA ALA A 49 -3.68 1.74 10.64
C ALA A 49 -2.86 0.83 11.56
N LYS A 50 -3.46 0.40 12.66
CA LYS A 50 -2.81 -0.47 13.66
C LYS A 50 -3.61 -1.73 13.90
N VAL A 51 -2.93 -2.84 14.23
CA VAL A 51 -3.59 -4.08 14.62
C VAL A 51 -4.53 -3.82 15.82
N GLY A 52 -5.75 -4.36 15.74
CA GLY A 52 -6.82 -4.12 16.71
C GLY A 52 -7.64 -2.84 16.47
N CYS A 53 -7.26 -2.00 15.51
CA CYS A 53 -8.06 -0.81 15.17
C CYS A 53 -9.40 -1.23 14.57
N GLU A 54 -10.49 -0.68 15.11
CA GLU A 54 -11.82 -0.81 14.54
C GLU A 54 -11.95 0.09 13.32
N ILE A 55 -12.49 -0.46 12.24
CA ILE A 55 -12.61 0.22 10.95
C ILE A 55 -14.02 0.10 10.37
N ARG A 56 -14.30 0.99 9.42
CA ARG A 56 -15.48 0.92 8.54
C ARG A 56 -15.00 0.96 7.10
N VAL A 57 -15.48 0.02 6.29
CA VAL A 57 -15.38 0.08 4.83
C VAL A 57 -16.67 0.73 4.33
N ILE A 58 -16.54 1.85 3.64
CA ILE A 58 -17.68 2.64 3.16
C ILE A 58 -17.70 2.56 1.66
N GLY A 59 -18.62 1.78 1.09
CA GLY A 59 -18.63 1.51 -0.35
C GLY A 59 -19.96 0.99 -0.87
N ASN A 60 -19.96 0.59 -2.11
CA ASN A 60 -21.13 0.07 -2.82
C ASN A 60 -20.94 -1.43 -3.09
N ASP A 61 -21.16 -2.26 -2.07
CA ASP A 61 -21.07 -3.70 -2.23
C ASP A 61 -21.99 -4.20 -3.33
N SER A 62 -21.48 -5.09 -4.16
CA SER A 62 -22.17 -5.64 -5.33
C SER A 62 -22.71 -4.60 -6.31
N GLY A 63 -22.20 -3.37 -6.27
CA GLY A 63 -22.69 -2.26 -7.09
C GLY A 63 -24.07 -1.75 -6.66
N GLU A 64 -24.52 -2.10 -5.47
CA GLU A 64 -25.79 -1.66 -4.88
C GLU A 64 -25.66 -0.30 -4.20
N LYS A 65 -26.56 -0.01 -3.25
CA LYS A 65 -26.54 1.23 -2.48
C LYS A 65 -25.34 1.27 -1.54
N LEU A 66 -25.02 2.50 -1.09
CA LEU A 66 -23.98 2.73 -0.09
C LEU A 66 -24.18 1.81 1.12
N SER A 67 -23.14 1.08 1.46
CA SER A 67 -23.05 0.19 2.62
C SER A 67 -21.90 0.60 3.53
N ILE A 68 -22.03 0.29 4.81
CA ILE A 68 -20.97 0.50 5.80
C ILE A 68 -20.71 -0.84 6.49
N LEU A 69 -19.56 -1.43 6.20
CA LEU A 69 -19.14 -2.69 6.80
C LEU A 69 -18.17 -2.43 7.94
N SER A 70 -18.38 -3.10 9.06
CA SER A 70 -17.47 -3.00 10.21
C SER A 70 -16.44 -4.13 10.21
N GLY A 71 -15.26 -3.85 10.72
CA GLY A 71 -14.21 -4.85 10.91
C GLY A 71 -13.11 -4.35 11.85
N PHE A 72 -12.12 -5.21 12.04
CA PHE A 72 -10.92 -4.91 12.83
C PHE A 72 -9.69 -5.27 12.03
N ILE A 73 -8.69 -4.38 12.03
CA ILE A 73 -7.39 -4.68 11.44
C ILE A 73 -6.75 -5.84 12.21
N SER A 74 -6.52 -6.94 11.52
CA SER A 74 -5.89 -8.15 12.08
C SER A 74 -4.38 -8.20 11.84
N ARG A 75 -3.91 -7.64 10.70
CA ARG A 75 -2.50 -7.57 10.32
C ARG A 75 -2.22 -6.33 9.49
N VAL A 76 -0.98 -5.84 9.56
CA VAL A 76 -0.49 -4.70 8.77
C VAL A 76 0.78 -5.04 7.97
N ASP A 77 1.25 -6.27 8.10
CA ASP A 77 2.52 -6.79 7.57
C ASP A 77 2.31 -7.95 6.59
N ARG A 78 1.18 -7.98 5.88
CA ARG A 78 0.90 -9.03 4.93
C ARG A 78 1.55 -8.72 3.58
N ASN A 79 2.14 -9.73 2.94
CA ASN A 79 2.51 -9.60 1.53
C ASN A 79 1.26 -9.38 0.67
N ALA A 80 1.45 -8.70 -0.47
CA ALA A 80 0.37 -8.46 -1.41
C ALA A 80 -0.35 -9.76 -1.80
N PRO A 81 -1.67 -9.74 -1.98
CA PRO A 81 -2.42 -10.92 -2.41
C PRO A 81 -1.99 -11.35 -3.81
N ASP A 82 -1.95 -12.65 -4.04
CA ASP A 82 -1.69 -13.25 -5.35
C ASP A 82 -3.03 -13.63 -6.01
N TYR A 83 -3.33 -12.99 -7.13
CA TYR A 83 -4.54 -13.25 -7.93
C TYR A 83 -4.28 -14.18 -9.12
N GLY A 84 -3.07 -14.74 -9.19
CA GLY A 84 -2.66 -15.69 -10.21
C GLY A 84 -1.91 -15.06 -11.40
N PRO A 85 -1.30 -15.90 -12.25
CA PRO A 85 -0.30 -15.48 -13.24
C PRO A 85 -0.85 -14.62 -14.39
N GLN A 86 -2.16 -14.62 -14.58
CA GLN A 86 -2.82 -13.84 -15.65
C GLN A 86 -3.49 -12.56 -15.13
N SER A 87 -3.30 -12.26 -13.85
CA SER A 87 -3.87 -11.09 -13.19
C SER A 87 -2.77 -10.09 -12.82
N TYR A 88 -3.15 -8.83 -12.60
CA TYR A 88 -2.25 -7.89 -11.97
C TYR A 88 -2.05 -8.30 -10.51
N ASN A 89 -0.79 -8.47 -10.13
CA ASN A 89 -0.39 -8.74 -8.75
C ASN A 89 0.49 -7.59 -8.28
N ASP A 90 0.13 -6.96 -7.16
CA ASP A 90 0.95 -5.93 -6.56
C ASP A 90 2.18 -6.54 -5.90
N PHE A 91 3.25 -5.79 -5.80
CA PHE A 91 4.53 -6.24 -5.25
C PHE A 91 5.25 -5.08 -4.53
N ASN A 92 6.28 -5.41 -3.75
CA ASN A 92 7.05 -4.42 -2.98
C ASN A 92 6.16 -3.54 -2.09
N THR A 93 5.16 -4.15 -1.47
CA THR A 93 4.24 -3.45 -0.59
C THR A 93 3.69 -4.40 0.47
N GLU A 94 3.44 -3.85 1.64
CA GLU A 94 2.66 -4.51 2.68
C GLU A 94 1.18 -4.20 2.47
N TYR A 95 0.33 -5.17 2.70
CA TYR A 95 -1.12 -5.00 2.73
C TYR A 95 -1.64 -5.11 4.16
N ILE A 96 -2.67 -4.34 4.43
CA ILE A 96 -3.46 -4.46 5.66
C ILE A 96 -4.48 -5.56 5.45
N GLN A 97 -4.66 -6.39 6.47
CA GLN A 97 -5.67 -7.44 6.51
C GLN A 97 -6.67 -7.15 7.62
N ALA A 98 -7.94 -7.35 7.31
CA ALA A 98 -9.00 -7.31 8.32
C ALA A 98 -9.97 -8.48 8.14
N ALA A 99 -10.65 -8.86 9.22
CA ALA A 99 -11.84 -9.67 9.18
C ALA A 99 -13.03 -8.75 8.83
N ALA A 100 -13.32 -8.64 7.55
CA ALA A 100 -14.47 -7.95 7.00
C ALA A 100 -15.00 -8.81 5.84
N SER A 101 -16.12 -8.45 5.26
CA SER A 101 -16.76 -9.23 4.20
C SER A 101 -17.25 -8.30 3.09
N ALA A 102 -16.33 -7.50 2.56
CA ALA A 102 -16.63 -6.68 1.39
C ALA A 102 -16.77 -7.57 0.14
N SER A 103 -17.69 -7.23 -0.72
CA SER A 103 -17.96 -7.95 -1.97
C SER A 103 -17.39 -7.21 -3.19
N GLY A 104 -17.49 -7.83 -4.36
CA GLY A 104 -17.14 -7.19 -5.63
C GLY A 104 -17.91 -5.87 -5.81
N GLY A 105 -17.24 -4.84 -6.29
CA GLY A 105 -17.75 -3.47 -6.39
C GLY A 105 -17.19 -2.51 -5.35
N SER A 106 -16.69 -3.02 -4.21
CA SER A 106 -16.13 -2.19 -3.13
C SER A 106 -14.66 -1.78 -3.35
N SER A 107 -14.01 -2.22 -4.41
CA SER A 107 -12.61 -1.87 -4.71
C SER A 107 -12.43 -0.35 -4.82
N GLY A 108 -11.41 0.20 -4.14
CA GLY A 108 -11.16 1.64 -4.05
C GLY A 108 -11.96 2.36 -2.97
N SER A 109 -12.89 1.69 -2.29
CA SER A 109 -13.63 2.26 -1.16
C SER A 109 -12.70 2.66 -0.02
N PRO A 110 -12.95 3.80 0.66
CA PRO A 110 -12.16 4.20 1.81
C PRO A 110 -12.41 3.27 3.00
N VAL A 111 -11.30 2.92 3.65
CA VAL A 111 -11.31 2.24 4.94
C VAL A 111 -11.01 3.29 6.00
N VAL A 112 -11.99 3.58 6.83
CA VAL A 112 -11.89 4.65 7.83
C VAL A 112 -11.84 4.08 9.26
N ASN A 113 -11.10 4.74 10.14
CA ASN A 113 -11.12 4.45 11.57
C ASN A 113 -12.32 5.14 12.26
N MET A 114 -12.50 4.89 13.54
CA MET A 114 -13.64 5.44 14.31
C MET A 114 -13.59 6.97 14.49
N GLU A 115 -12.47 7.60 14.19
CA GLU A 115 -12.30 9.06 14.17
C GLU A 115 -12.63 9.70 12.81
N GLY A 116 -12.97 8.86 11.79
CA GLY A 116 -13.29 9.31 10.43
C GLY A 116 -12.08 9.58 9.53
N TYR A 117 -10.88 9.11 9.89
CA TYR A 117 -9.70 9.20 9.02
C TYR A 117 -9.59 7.99 8.11
N ALA A 118 -9.31 8.20 6.83
CA ALA A 118 -9.00 7.12 5.91
C ALA A 118 -7.59 6.58 6.19
N VAL A 119 -7.52 5.29 6.48
CA VAL A 119 -6.28 4.59 6.83
C VAL A 119 -5.81 3.65 5.72
N ALA A 120 -6.73 3.22 4.85
CA ALA A 120 -6.46 2.33 3.72
C ALA A 120 -7.54 2.46 2.63
N LEU A 121 -7.32 1.78 1.51
CA LEU A 121 -8.29 1.58 0.43
C LEU A 121 -8.62 0.08 0.31
N GLN A 122 -9.89 -0.25 0.09
CA GLN A 122 -10.31 -1.60 -0.23
C GLN A 122 -9.66 -2.03 -1.55
N ALA A 123 -8.94 -3.13 -1.53
CA ALA A 123 -8.28 -3.68 -2.72
C ALA A 123 -8.93 -4.98 -3.18
N GLY A 124 -9.09 -5.93 -2.30
CA GLY A 124 -9.66 -7.23 -2.62
C GLY A 124 -10.01 -8.03 -1.36
N GLY A 125 -10.43 -9.26 -1.55
CA GLY A 125 -10.80 -10.14 -0.46
C GLY A 125 -10.68 -11.61 -0.85
N SER A 126 -10.73 -12.47 0.15
CA SER A 126 -10.84 -13.92 -0.01
C SER A 126 -12.15 -14.40 0.57
N THR A 127 -13.00 -14.94 -0.27
CA THR A 127 -14.29 -15.51 0.15
C THR A 127 -14.12 -16.77 1.02
N GLU A 128 -13.03 -17.51 0.81
CA GLU A 128 -12.74 -18.73 1.56
C GLU A 128 -12.39 -18.47 3.03
N SER A 129 -11.79 -17.31 3.32
CA SER A 129 -11.33 -16.96 4.68
C SER A 129 -12.09 -15.78 5.30
N SER A 130 -13.11 -15.22 4.64
CA SER A 130 -13.79 -13.99 5.08
C SER A 130 -12.80 -12.89 5.46
N THR A 131 -11.82 -12.67 4.58
CA THR A 131 -10.70 -11.79 4.83
C THR A 131 -10.59 -10.77 3.72
N ASP A 132 -10.55 -9.50 4.08
CA ASP A 132 -10.31 -8.40 3.15
C ASP A 132 -8.87 -7.90 3.22
N PHE A 133 -8.40 -7.41 2.08
CA PHE A 133 -7.08 -6.85 1.87
C PHE A 133 -7.19 -5.39 1.47
N PHE A 134 -6.44 -4.57 2.18
CA PHE A 134 -6.48 -3.12 1.98
C PHE A 134 -5.11 -2.61 1.59
N LEU A 135 -5.09 -1.74 0.58
CA LEU A 135 -3.89 -1.00 0.19
C LEU A 135 -3.64 0.13 1.18
N PRO A 136 -2.48 0.17 1.87
CA PRO A 136 -2.11 1.29 2.75
C PRO A 136 -2.01 2.60 1.96
N VAL A 137 -2.49 3.70 2.53
CA VAL A 137 -2.56 4.99 1.83
C VAL A 137 -1.29 5.85 1.91
N PHE A 138 -0.14 5.33 2.37
CA PHE A 138 1.14 6.08 2.40
C PHE A 138 1.52 6.63 1.02
N ARG A 139 1.55 5.75 0.01
CA ARG A 139 1.91 6.12 -1.37
C ARG A 139 0.86 7.00 -2.01
N VAL A 140 -0.42 6.74 -1.72
CA VAL A 140 -1.54 7.58 -2.15
C VAL A 140 -1.38 8.99 -1.62
N LEU A 141 -1.11 9.15 -0.31
CA LEU A 141 -0.90 10.45 0.32
C LEU A 141 0.31 11.20 -0.28
N ARG A 142 1.43 10.48 -0.51
CA ARG A 142 2.62 11.07 -1.13
C ARG A 142 2.32 11.56 -2.54
N ALA A 143 1.71 10.72 -3.37
CA ALA A 143 1.36 11.08 -4.74
C ALA A 143 0.38 12.26 -4.78
N LEU A 144 -0.63 12.27 -3.91
CA LEU A 144 -1.58 13.38 -3.77
C LEU A 144 -0.87 14.70 -3.45
N LYS A 145 0.04 14.70 -2.46
CA LYS A 145 0.83 15.89 -2.10
C LYS A 145 1.68 16.40 -3.27
N CYS A 146 2.31 15.51 -4.04
CA CYS A 146 3.06 15.90 -5.23
C CYS A 146 2.14 16.56 -6.26
N ILE A 147 0.99 15.97 -6.56
CA ILE A 147 0.03 16.48 -7.53
C ILE A 147 -0.53 17.85 -7.09
N GLN A 148 -0.90 17.99 -5.83
CA GLN A 148 -1.38 19.27 -5.27
C GLN A 148 -0.32 20.36 -5.32
N ALA A 149 0.95 20.01 -5.12
CA ALA A 149 2.09 20.91 -5.25
C ALA A 149 2.53 21.14 -6.72
N LYS A 150 1.84 20.53 -7.69
CA LYS A 150 2.20 20.54 -9.13
C LYS A 150 3.59 19.97 -9.42
N ASN A 151 4.07 19.10 -8.56
CA ASN A 151 5.32 18.36 -8.72
C ASN A 151 5.08 17.02 -9.43
N LYS A 152 6.11 16.57 -10.16
CA LYS A 152 6.11 15.21 -10.71
C LYS A 152 6.13 14.18 -9.56
N VAL A 153 5.30 13.17 -9.66
CA VAL A 153 5.39 12.00 -8.78
C VAL A 153 6.54 11.12 -9.26
N THR A 154 7.63 11.09 -8.52
CA THR A 154 8.79 10.24 -8.83
C THR A 154 8.61 8.85 -8.26
N ARG A 155 9.08 7.83 -9.01
CA ARG A 155 9.10 6.42 -8.57
C ARG A 155 10.48 5.84 -8.89
N GLY A 156 11.28 5.64 -7.84
CA GLY A 156 12.61 5.02 -7.94
C GLY A 156 12.51 3.50 -7.84
N THR A 157 13.36 2.80 -8.60
CA THR A 157 13.45 1.34 -8.52
C THR A 157 14.86 0.87 -8.81
N ILE A 158 15.28 -0.17 -8.12
CA ILE A 158 16.49 -0.95 -8.42
C ILE A 158 16.15 -2.26 -9.12
N GLN A 159 14.87 -2.43 -9.52
CA GLN A 159 14.35 -3.59 -10.25
C GLN A 159 14.55 -4.92 -9.50
N VAL A 160 14.39 -4.87 -8.18
CA VAL A 160 14.34 -6.06 -7.31
C VAL A 160 12.94 -6.16 -6.73
N GLN A 161 12.38 -7.37 -6.76
CA GLN A 161 11.17 -7.70 -6.04
C GLN A 161 11.53 -8.24 -4.66
N TRP A 162 10.92 -7.66 -3.64
CA TRP A 162 11.12 -8.00 -2.25
C TRP A 162 9.86 -8.64 -1.66
N VAL A 163 10.06 -9.52 -0.70
CA VAL A 163 9.00 -10.10 0.13
C VAL A 163 9.36 -9.94 1.60
N LEU A 164 8.37 -9.71 2.45
CA LEU A 164 8.58 -9.69 3.89
C LEU A 164 8.64 -11.12 4.41
N GLU A 165 9.77 -11.50 5.00
CA GLU A 165 10.01 -12.83 5.53
C GLU A 165 10.31 -12.77 7.03
N PRO A 166 9.77 -13.70 7.84
CA PRO A 166 10.00 -13.73 9.28
C PRO A 166 11.47 -14.03 9.60
N PHE A 167 11.92 -13.59 10.78
CA PHE A 167 13.32 -13.74 11.18
C PHE A 167 13.82 -15.18 11.18
N ASP A 168 12.97 -16.17 11.49
CA ASP A 168 13.37 -17.57 11.44
C ASP A 168 13.72 -18.01 10.01
N LYS A 169 13.04 -17.49 9.00
CA LYS A 169 13.35 -17.74 7.60
C LYS A 169 14.59 -16.95 7.17
N CYS A 170 14.72 -15.69 7.58
CA CYS A 170 15.93 -14.90 7.32
C CYS A 170 17.19 -15.58 7.87
N ARG A 171 17.14 -16.19 9.08
CA ARG A 171 18.26 -16.97 9.63
C ARG A 171 18.66 -18.17 8.77
N ARG A 172 17.67 -18.88 8.19
CA ARG A 172 17.94 -19.99 7.27
C ARG A 172 18.58 -19.51 5.96
N LEU A 173 18.35 -18.26 5.58
CA LEU A 173 18.97 -17.61 4.43
C LEU A 173 20.35 -17.00 4.74
N GLY A 174 20.80 -17.03 5.98
CA GLY A 174 22.14 -16.58 6.38
C GLY A 174 22.19 -15.29 7.21
N LEU A 175 21.03 -14.78 7.68
CA LEU A 175 21.04 -13.64 8.60
C LEU A 175 21.78 -14.01 9.89
N THR A 176 22.84 -13.26 10.23
CA THR A 176 23.63 -13.49 11.44
C THR A 176 22.90 -13.02 12.70
N SER A 177 23.25 -13.62 13.84
CA SER A 177 22.64 -13.26 15.14
C SER A 177 22.91 -11.80 15.52
N GLU A 178 24.08 -11.26 15.16
CA GLU A 178 24.45 -9.86 15.42
C GLU A 178 23.54 -8.90 14.63
N LYS A 179 23.32 -9.19 13.34
CA LYS A 179 22.45 -8.38 12.48
C LYS A 179 21.01 -8.47 12.93
N GLU A 180 20.52 -9.66 13.28
CA GLU A 180 19.16 -9.81 13.80
C GLU A 180 18.98 -9.02 15.10
N LYS A 181 19.92 -9.14 16.05
CA LYS A 181 19.89 -8.40 17.31
C LYS A 181 19.83 -6.89 17.06
N MET A 182 20.71 -6.38 16.21
CA MET A 182 20.75 -4.95 15.84
C MET A 182 19.41 -4.49 15.28
N MET A 183 18.80 -5.26 14.36
CA MET A 183 17.51 -4.90 13.75
C MET A 183 16.37 -4.90 14.78
N ARG A 184 16.33 -5.89 15.68
CA ARG A 184 15.30 -5.95 16.75
C ARG A 184 15.47 -4.84 17.79
N GLU A 185 16.69 -4.45 18.11
CA GLU A 185 16.97 -3.33 19.02
C GLU A 185 16.55 -1.99 18.42
N HIS A 186 16.79 -1.81 17.11
CA HIS A 186 16.43 -0.59 16.41
C HIS A 186 14.92 -0.50 16.09
N PHE A 187 14.31 -1.61 15.76
CA PHE A 187 12.90 -1.73 15.40
C PHE A 187 12.19 -2.81 16.23
N PRO A 188 11.81 -2.54 17.49
CA PRO A 188 11.23 -3.56 18.37
C PRO A 188 9.90 -4.16 17.86
N GLN A 189 9.25 -3.50 16.90
CA GLN A 189 7.94 -3.92 16.38
C GLN A 189 8.02 -4.86 15.18
N ILE A 190 9.20 -5.02 14.54
CA ILE A 190 9.31 -5.87 13.35
C ILE A 190 9.53 -7.33 13.73
N ASN A 191 8.99 -8.22 12.91
CA ASN A 191 9.11 -9.67 13.08
C ASN A 191 9.90 -10.35 11.94
N GLY A 192 10.45 -9.57 11.02
CA GLY A 192 11.17 -10.06 9.85
C GLY A 192 11.85 -8.95 9.06
N LEU A 193 12.41 -9.33 7.92
CA LEU A 193 13.12 -8.42 7.00
C LEU A 193 12.59 -8.59 5.58
N LEU A 194 12.86 -7.59 4.75
CA LEU A 194 12.65 -7.71 3.32
C LEU A 194 13.75 -8.61 2.72
N VAL A 195 13.31 -9.60 1.97
CA VAL A 195 14.18 -10.60 1.32
C VAL A 195 13.95 -10.51 -0.19
N SER A 196 15.01 -10.51 -0.96
CA SER A 196 14.90 -10.48 -2.41
C SER A 196 14.31 -11.80 -2.94
N SER A 197 13.25 -11.69 -3.74
CA SER A 197 12.63 -12.84 -4.41
C SER A 197 12.98 -12.91 -5.90
N ILE A 198 13.13 -11.76 -6.55
CA ILE A 198 13.50 -11.67 -7.96
C ILE A 198 14.39 -10.44 -8.14
N SER A 199 15.52 -10.60 -8.82
CA SER A 199 16.30 -9.51 -9.40
C SER A 199 16.18 -9.58 -10.91
N LEU A 200 15.73 -8.49 -11.55
CA LEU A 200 15.55 -8.50 -13.00
C LEU A 200 16.90 -8.56 -13.72
N PRO A 201 17.08 -9.46 -14.68
CA PRO A 201 18.28 -9.50 -15.52
C PRO A 201 18.50 -8.15 -16.22
N GLU A 202 19.76 -7.75 -16.35
CA GLU A 202 20.18 -6.48 -16.95
C GLU A 202 19.68 -5.22 -16.21
N GLY A 203 19.03 -5.40 -15.03
CA GLY A 203 18.62 -4.31 -14.16
C GLY A 203 19.80 -3.73 -13.34
N PRO A 204 19.59 -2.59 -12.64
CA PRO A 204 20.63 -1.94 -11.83
C PRO A 204 21.25 -2.83 -10.77
N ALA A 205 20.48 -3.77 -10.22
CA ALA A 205 20.92 -4.70 -9.18
C ALA A 205 21.33 -6.08 -9.71
N ASP A 206 21.31 -6.28 -11.02
CA ASP A 206 21.69 -7.59 -11.63
C ASP A 206 23.10 -7.99 -11.18
N LYS A 207 23.24 -9.26 -10.78
CA LYS A 207 24.49 -9.87 -10.25
C LYS A 207 24.97 -9.30 -8.91
N LEU A 208 24.42 -8.18 -8.44
CA LEU A 208 24.74 -7.58 -7.14
C LEU A 208 23.86 -8.12 -6.03
N ILE A 209 22.56 -8.24 -6.29
CA ILE A 209 21.57 -8.78 -5.35
C ILE A 209 21.05 -10.11 -5.89
N LYS A 210 21.10 -11.14 -5.04
CA LYS A 210 20.65 -12.50 -5.36
C LYS A 210 19.38 -12.83 -4.62
N GLU A 211 18.62 -13.77 -5.18
CA GLU A 211 17.46 -14.34 -4.48
C GLU A 211 17.86 -14.88 -3.10
N GLY A 212 17.11 -14.51 -2.09
CA GLY A 212 17.37 -14.87 -0.69
C GLY A 212 18.21 -13.85 0.09
N ASP A 213 18.75 -12.81 -0.54
CA ASP A 213 19.47 -11.76 0.19
C ASP A 213 18.53 -10.95 1.09
N CYS A 214 18.93 -10.77 2.35
CA CYS A 214 18.17 -10.00 3.34
C CYS A 214 18.58 -8.53 3.29
N LEU A 215 17.63 -7.63 3.05
CA LEU A 215 17.87 -6.19 3.02
C LEU A 215 18.01 -5.64 4.43
N ILE A 216 19.16 -5.08 4.75
CA ILE A 216 19.47 -4.48 6.05
C ILE A 216 19.39 -2.95 5.99
N SER A 217 20.04 -2.35 5.00
CA SER A 217 20.10 -0.88 4.86
C SER A 217 20.18 -0.44 3.41
N ILE A 218 19.76 0.80 3.16
CA ILE A 218 20.00 1.53 1.90
C ILE A 218 20.55 2.91 2.29
N ASN A 219 21.70 3.32 1.73
CA ASN A 219 22.37 4.59 2.05
C ASN A 219 22.51 4.79 3.57
N ASP A 220 23.02 3.79 4.28
CA ASP A 220 23.19 3.75 5.74
C ASP A 220 21.88 3.86 6.57
N THR A 221 20.73 3.94 5.92
CA THR A 221 19.43 3.92 6.59
C THR A 221 18.96 2.48 6.75
N LEU A 222 18.73 2.04 7.99
CA LEU A 222 18.20 0.71 8.28
C LEU A 222 16.78 0.58 7.74
N ILE A 223 16.47 -0.56 7.14
CA ILE A 223 15.18 -0.81 6.46
C ILE A 223 14.29 -1.70 7.33
N SER A 224 13.10 -1.22 7.66
CA SER A 224 12.08 -1.95 8.40
C SER A 224 10.80 -2.22 7.60
N SER A 225 10.61 -1.54 6.46
CA SER A 225 9.38 -1.61 5.68
C SER A 225 9.59 -1.22 4.22
N PHE A 226 8.67 -1.60 3.36
CA PHE A 226 8.63 -1.16 1.96
C PHE A 226 8.49 0.36 1.81
N VAL A 227 7.79 1.02 2.73
CA VAL A 227 7.62 2.49 2.70
C VAL A 227 8.98 3.18 2.79
N THR A 228 9.85 2.72 3.68
CA THR A 228 11.21 3.27 3.84
C THR A 228 12.05 3.05 2.58
N VAL A 229 11.95 1.88 1.95
CA VAL A 229 12.61 1.61 0.66
C VAL A 229 12.16 2.60 -0.40
N ASP A 230 10.84 2.76 -0.58
CA ASP A 230 10.28 3.68 -1.56
C ASP A 230 10.71 5.13 -1.31
N GLU A 231 10.69 5.58 -0.05
CA GLU A 231 11.09 6.95 0.29
C GLU A 231 12.54 7.26 -0.09
N ILE A 232 13.44 6.28 0.07
CA ILE A 232 14.84 6.44 -0.30
C ILE A 232 14.99 6.39 -1.82
N LEU A 233 14.41 5.39 -2.47
CA LEU A 233 14.55 5.21 -3.93
C LEU A 233 13.89 6.35 -4.70
N ASP A 234 12.72 6.82 -4.27
CA ASP A 234 12.02 7.95 -4.91
C ASP A 234 12.79 9.28 -4.83
N LYS A 235 13.70 9.43 -3.85
CA LYS A 235 14.62 10.58 -3.71
C LYS A 235 15.95 10.38 -4.43
N SER A 236 16.21 9.16 -4.90
CA SER A 236 17.48 8.74 -5.49
C SER A 236 17.40 8.46 -6.99
N ILE A 237 16.46 9.11 -7.69
CA ILE A 237 16.33 8.98 -9.16
C ILE A 237 17.65 9.42 -9.82
N ASP A 238 18.14 8.60 -10.75
CA ASP A 238 19.40 8.81 -11.49
C ASP A 238 20.62 8.96 -10.58
N LYS A 239 20.57 8.36 -9.39
CA LYS A 239 21.72 8.33 -8.44
C LYS A 239 22.05 6.90 -8.04
N ASP A 240 23.31 6.68 -7.71
CA ASP A 240 23.73 5.43 -7.09
C ASP A 240 23.14 5.31 -5.68
N VAL A 241 22.75 4.10 -5.29
CA VAL A 241 22.34 3.74 -3.94
C VAL A 241 23.26 2.66 -3.38
N HIS A 242 23.56 2.75 -2.11
CA HIS A 242 24.42 1.81 -1.38
C HIS A 242 23.54 0.83 -0.61
N ILE A 243 23.73 -0.48 -0.84
CA ILE A 243 22.91 -1.53 -0.23
C ILE A 243 23.80 -2.50 0.53
#